data_cf342e04c99aff28a403fb87c8ef0101
#
_entry.id   cf342e04c99aff28a403fb87c8ef0101
#
_cell.length_a   1.000
_cell.length_b   1.000
_cell.length_c   1.000
_cell.angle_alpha   90.00
_cell.angle_beta   90.00
_cell.angle_gamma   90.00
#
_symmetry.space_group_name_H-M   'P 1'
#
loop_
_entity.id
_entity.type
_entity.pdbx_description
1 polymer ?
#
loop_
_entity_poly.entity_id
_entity_poly.type
_entity_poly.pdbx_seq_one_letter_code
_entity_poly.pdbx_strand_id
1 'polypeptide(L)'
;EAAGAAGNTVGSAPLALVSPIAGITGAPTVVSAGLVGGADAEADEDYRRRIQDRIRQPPHGGNRSDYVTWALEVAGVTRAWCLPLASGPGTVTVLFAMDDVRAAGQGIPVPADVAVVQSYIDARRPVCADVLVAAPIAVPLNLTISGIQPPDAAVRAAVEAEFRDLVLREAAPGGTILLSHLREAISVAAGETDHVLVSPAANVTRAATELSVPGAITWV
;
A
#
# COMPACT_ATOMS: atom_id res chain seq x y z
N GLU A 1 8.42 24.26 17.69
CA GLU A 1 7.40 23.40 17.06
C GLU A 1 7.98 22.80 15.79
N ALA A 2 7.88 21.48 15.64
CA ALA A 2 8.26 20.81 14.41
C ALA A 2 7.05 20.83 13.45
N ALA A 3 7.29 21.12 12.18
CA ALA A 3 6.28 21.08 11.13
C ALA A 3 6.28 19.69 10.46
N GLY A 4 5.21 19.35 9.75
CA GLY A 4 5.10 18.11 9.03
C GLY A 4 4.88 16.88 9.92
N ALA A 5 5.32 15.71 9.46
CA ALA A 5 5.20 14.45 10.19
C ALA A 5 5.97 14.47 11.53
N ALA A 6 7.07 15.22 11.60
CA ALA A 6 7.84 15.41 12.84
C ALA A 6 7.06 16.14 13.95
N GLY A 7 5.97 16.83 13.61
CA GLY A 7 5.07 17.46 14.57
C GLY A 7 4.07 16.49 15.23
N ASN A 8 3.95 15.26 14.73
CA ASN A 8 3.08 14.25 15.34
C ASN A 8 3.66 13.80 16.68
N THR A 9 2.83 13.70 17.71
CA THR A 9 3.24 13.27 19.05
C THR A 9 2.27 12.26 19.62
N VAL A 10 2.79 11.37 20.47
CA VAL A 10 1.96 10.44 21.22
C VAL A 10 1.07 11.16 22.25
N GLY A 11 -0.03 10.55 22.63
CA GLY A 11 -0.89 11.06 23.69
C GLY A 11 -0.15 11.15 25.02
N SER A 12 -0.55 12.13 25.84
CA SER A 12 0.06 12.44 27.15
C SER A 12 1.48 12.99 27.09
N ALA A 13 2.02 13.33 25.93
CA ALA A 13 3.31 13.99 25.81
C ALA A 13 3.28 15.35 26.57
N PRO A 14 4.29 15.66 27.40
CA PRO A 14 4.36 16.93 28.10
C PRO A 14 4.65 18.08 27.14
N LEU A 15 3.98 19.21 27.33
CA LEU A 15 4.20 20.43 26.58
C LEU A 15 4.76 21.50 27.52
N ALA A 16 5.57 22.40 26.99
CA ALA A 16 6.05 23.57 27.70
C ALA A 16 5.38 24.84 27.14
N LEU A 17 4.90 25.70 28.02
CA LEU A 17 4.45 27.03 27.63
C LEU A 17 5.67 27.87 27.27
N VAL A 18 5.73 28.39 26.06
CA VAL A 18 6.80 29.27 25.58
C VAL A 18 6.72 30.62 26.30
N SER A 19 5.49 31.06 26.65
CA SER A 19 5.27 32.27 27.44
C SER A 19 4.33 31.92 28.61
N PRO A 20 4.70 32.26 29.87
CA PRO A 20 3.85 32.04 31.03
C PRO A 20 2.53 32.78 30.89
N ILE A 21 1.41 32.16 31.17
CA ILE A 21 0.08 32.79 31.21
C ILE A 21 -0.34 32.89 32.68
N ALA A 22 -0.67 34.11 33.12
CA ALA A 22 -1.11 34.35 34.48
C ALA A 22 -2.34 33.51 34.83
N GLY A 23 -2.28 32.78 35.94
CA GLY A 23 -3.35 31.89 36.43
C GLY A 23 -3.29 30.46 35.91
N ILE A 24 -2.36 30.10 35.04
CA ILE A 24 -2.10 28.69 34.63
C ILE A 24 -0.84 28.19 35.34
N THR A 25 -1.02 27.26 36.29
CA THR A 25 0.06 26.73 37.11
C THR A 25 0.46 25.28 36.73
N GLY A 26 -0.29 24.64 35.82
CA GLY A 26 0.00 23.26 35.37
C GLY A 26 0.75 23.21 34.03
N ALA A 27 1.62 22.22 33.87
CA ALA A 27 2.18 21.91 32.56
C ALA A 27 1.09 21.31 31.66
N PRO A 28 0.82 21.88 30.48
CA PRO A 28 -0.12 21.29 29.54
C PRO A 28 0.40 19.95 29.02
N THR A 29 -0.49 19.05 28.72
CA THR A 29 -0.16 17.77 28.08
C THR A 29 -1.01 17.57 26.84
N VAL A 30 -0.47 16.82 25.88
CA VAL A 30 -1.25 16.41 24.69
C VAL A 30 -2.37 15.48 25.12
N VAL A 31 -3.57 15.65 24.54
CA VAL A 31 -4.71 14.75 24.80
C VAL A 31 -4.35 13.30 24.47
N SER A 32 -5.09 12.34 25.01
CA SER A 32 -4.81 10.91 24.86
C SER A 32 -4.74 10.42 23.39
N ALA A 33 -5.43 11.10 22.48
CA ALA A 33 -5.38 10.81 21.05
C ALA A 33 -4.06 11.22 20.36
N GLY A 34 -3.20 12.00 21.02
CA GLY A 34 -1.99 12.53 20.43
C GLY A 34 -2.24 13.73 19.51
N LEU A 35 -1.16 14.24 18.92
CA LEU A 35 -1.21 15.14 17.76
C LEU A 35 -0.91 14.29 16.53
N VAL A 36 -1.89 14.19 15.64
CA VAL A 36 -1.83 13.35 14.43
C VAL A 36 -2.23 14.17 13.20
N GLY A 37 -1.88 13.69 12.00
CA GLY A 37 -2.25 14.35 10.75
C GLY A 37 -1.22 15.35 10.24
N GLY A 38 -0.08 15.50 10.94
CA GLY A 38 1.08 16.19 10.36
C GLY A 38 1.65 15.36 9.22
N ALA A 39 1.77 15.96 8.04
CA ALA A 39 2.38 15.34 6.85
C ALA A 39 3.49 16.25 6.31
N ASP A 40 4.56 15.63 5.82
CA ASP A 40 5.64 16.37 5.18
C ASP A 40 5.19 16.89 3.80
N ALA A 41 5.94 17.84 3.26
CA ALA A 41 5.70 18.31 1.92
C ALA A 41 5.86 17.16 0.92
N GLU A 42 4.92 17.09 -0.03
CA GLU A 42 4.99 16.11 -1.13
C GLU A 42 6.30 16.28 -1.91
N ALA A 43 6.99 15.18 -2.22
CA ALA A 43 8.19 15.22 -3.04
C ALA A 43 7.86 15.65 -4.48
N ASP A 44 8.77 16.39 -5.13
CA ASP A 44 8.56 16.94 -6.48
C ASP A 44 8.23 15.85 -7.51
N GLU A 45 8.80 14.66 -7.39
CA GLU A 45 8.52 13.54 -8.30
C GLU A 45 7.11 12.97 -8.10
N ASP A 46 6.62 12.89 -6.87
CA ASP A 46 5.26 12.43 -6.58
C ASP A 46 4.24 13.47 -7.05
N TYR A 47 4.53 14.76 -6.80
CA TYR A 47 3.72 15.87 -7.31
C TYR A 47 3.67 15.89 -8.85
N ARG A 48 4.82 15.71 -9.51
CA ARG A 48 4.90 15.61 -10.98
C ARG A 48 4.10 14.44 -11.52
N ARG A 49 4.23 13.26 -10.89
CA ARG A 49 3.48 12.05 -11.25
C ARG A 49 1.98 12.29 -11.11
N ARG A 50 1.52 12.87 -10.01
CA ARG A 50 0.12 13.19 -9.77
C ARG A 50 -0.45 14.18 -10.79
N ILE A 51 0.33 15.19 -11.20
CA ILE A 51 -0.07 16.12 -12.27
C ILE A 51 -0.18 15.38 -13.60
N GLN A 52 0.81 14.57 -13.96
CA GLN A 52 0.80 13.82 -15.20
C GLN A 52 -0.38 12.85 -15.27
N ASP A 53 -0.69 12.17 -14.19
CA ASP A 53 -1.83 11.26 -14.11
C ASP A 53 -3.15 12.02 -14.26
N ARG A 54 -3.26 13.21 -13.64
CA ARG A 54 -4.44 14.07 -13.81
C ARG A 54 -4.65 14.55 -15.25
N ILE A 55 -3.54 14.83 -15.96
CA ILE A 55 -3.58 15.23 -17.38
C ILE A 55 -3.93 14.03 -18.27
N ARG A 56 -3.34 12.86 -18.01
CA ARG A 56 -3.57 11.63 -18.79
C ARG A 56 -4.96 11.04 -18.56
N GLN A 57 -5.47 11.19 -17.34
CA GLN A 57 -6.73 10.61 -16.89
C GLN A 57 -7.62 11.68 -16.27
N PRO A 58 -8.19 12.61 -17.08
CA PRO A 58 -9.09 13.61 -16.57
C PRO A 58 -10.36 12.95 -16.00
N PRO A 59 -10.98 13.52 -14.97
CA PRO A 59 -12.23 12.99 -14.41
C PRO A 59 -13.35 12.96 -15.44
N HIS A 60 -14.06 11.85 -15.49
CA HIS A 60 -15.22 11.65 -16.38
C HIS A 60 -16.51 11.35 -15.60
N GLY A 61 -16.46 11.40 -14.26
CA GLY A 61 -17.62 11.19 -13.41
C GLY A 61 -18.03 9.72 -13.26
N GLY A 62 -17.08 8.79 -13.31
CA GLY A 62 -17.33 7.37 -13.05
C GLY A 62 -16.71 6.42 -14.08
N ASN A 63 -15.61 6.82 -14.70
CA ASN A 63 -14.78 5.88 -15.45
C ASN A 63 -13.91 5.03 -14.49
N ARG A 64 -13.18 4.06 -15.03
CA ARG A 64 -12.31 3.17 -14.25
C ARG A 64 -11.28 3.91 -13.40
N SER A 65 -10.67 4.97 -13.93
CA SER A 65 -9.68 5.75 -13.21
C SER A 65 -10.29 6.62 -12.11
N ASP A 66 -11.52 7.09 -12.29
CA ASP A 66 -12.21 7.89 -11.26
C ASP A 66 -12.41 7.08 -9.98
N TYR A 67 -12.87 5.82 -10.09
CA TYR A 67 -13.04 4.93 -8.94
C TYR A 67 -11.73 4.65 -8.20
N VAL A 68 -10.62 4.46 -8.95
CA VAL A 68 -9.29 4.30 -8.37
C VAL A 68 -8.87 5.58 -7.63
N THR A 69 -9.06 6.75 -8.26
CA THR A 69 -8.73 8.05 -7.66
C THR A 69 -9.54 8.27 -6.38
N TRP A 70 -10.86 8.04 -6.40
CA TRP A 70 -11.71 8.22 -5.22
C TRP A 70 -11.32 7.29 -4.07
N ALA A 71 -10.91 6.05 -4.37
CA ALA A 71 -10.42 5.16 -3.33
C ALA A 71 -9.11 5.67 -2.72
N LEU A 72 -8.17 6.16 -3.56
CA LEU A 72 -6.89 6.72 -3.11
C LEU A 72 -7.01 8.04 -2.34
N GLU A 73 -8.13 8.79 -2.49
CA GLU A 73 -8.42 9.98 -1.70
C GLU A 73 -8.78 9.65 -0.23
N VAL A 74 -9.12 8.39 0.07
CA VAL A 74 -9.40 7.97 1.44
C VAL A 74 -8.08 7.75 2.20
N ALA A 75 -7.96 8.39 3.36
CA ALA A 75 -6.75 8.32 4.17
C ALA A 75 -6.34 6.87 4.50
N GLY A 76 -5.09 6.54 4.27
CA GLY A 76 -4.51 5.22 4.52
C GLY A 76 -4.61 4.23 3.36
N VAL A 77 -5.36 4.53 2.30
CA VAL A 77 -5.36 3.73 1.07
C VAL A 77 -4.09 4.04 0.27
N THR A 78 -3.33 3.00 -0.04
CA THR A 78 -2.03 3.10 -0.76
C THR A 78 -2.14 2.64 -2.21
N ARG A 79 -2.99 1.66 -2.49
CA ARG A 79 -3.21 1.10 -3.82
C ARG A 79 -4.70 0.81 -4.02
N ALA A 80 -5.22 0.99 -5.23
CA ALA A 80 -6.59 0.69 -5.56
C ALA A 80 -6.74 0.17 -6.99
N TRP A 81 -7.74 -0.67 -7.21
CA TRP A 81 -8.02 -1.28 -8.51
C TRP A 81 -9.52 -1.29 -8.76
N CYS A 82 -9.91 -1.02 -9.99
CA CYS A 82 -11.30 -1.07 -10.43
C CYS A 82 -11.49 -2.23 -11.40
N LEU A 83 -12.40 -3.13 -11.07
CA LEU A 83 -12.81 -4.27 -11.87
C LEU A 83 -14.22 -4.01 -12.41
N PRO A 84 -14.36 -3.54 -13.65
CA PRO A 84 -15.68 -3.34 -14.23
C PRO A 84 -16.35 -4.69 -14.52
N LEU A 85 -17.68 -4.74 -14.35
CA LEU A 85 -18.54 -5.89 -14.66
C LEU A 85 -18.19 -7.19 -13.90
N ALA A 86 -17.47 -7.10 -12.80
CA ALA A 86 -17.03 -8.30 -12.06
C ALA A 86 -18.20 -9.11 -11.46
N SER A 87 -19.33 -8.43 -11.16
CA SER A 87 -20.55 -9.07 -10.66
C SER A 87 -21.72 -9.01 -11.67
N GLY A 88 -21.44 -8.69 -12.91
CA GLY A 88 -22.44 -8.59 -13.99
C GLY A 88 -22.60 -7.19 -14.56
N PRO A 89 -23.53 -7.02 -15.54
CA PRO A 89 -23.78 -5.73 -16.18
C PRO A 89 -24.16 -4.64 -15.17
N GLY A 90 -23.60 -3.43 -15.34
CA GLY A 90 -23.87 -2.29 -14.46
C GLY A 90 -23.12 -2.27 -13.14
N THR A 91 -22.34 -3.32 -12.84
CA THR A 91 -21.58 -3.42 -11.59
C THR A 91 -20.13 -2.95 -11.74
N VAL A 92 -19.59 -2.39 -10.68
CA VAL A 92 -18.17 -2.01 -10.54
C VAL A 92 -17.67 -2.54 -9.21
N THR A 93 -16.60 -3.33 -9.24
CA THR A 93 -15.92 -3.75 -8.00
C THR A 93 -14.64 -2.96 -7.81
N VAL A 94 -14.49 -2.33 -6.65
CA VAL A 94 -13.26 -1.60 -6.28
C VAL A 94 -12.54 -2.40 -5.22
N LEU A 95 -11.33 -2.81 -5.53
CA LEU A 95 -10.40 -3.44 -4.57
C LEU A 95 -9.36 -2.41 -4.16
N PHE A 96 -8.88 -2.47 -2.92
CA PHE A 96 -7.86 -1.56 -2.44
C PHE A 96 -6.94 -2.22 -1.41
N ALA A 97 -5.80 -1.59 -1.15
CA ALA A 97 -4.85 -2.00 -0.13
C ALA A 97 -4.44 -0.79 0.73
N MET A 98 -3.99 -1.08 1.95
CA MET A 98 -3.55 -0.11 2.96
C MET A 98 -2.20 -0.55 3.52
N ASP A 99 -1.16 -0.51 2.69
CA ASP A 99 0.13 -1.14 2.97
C ASP A 99 0.78 -0.61 4.25
N ASP A 100 0.65 0.69 4.53
CA ASP A 100 1.25 1.33 5.70
C ASP A 100 0.42 1.09 6.98
N VAL A 101 -0.90 1.27 6.88
CA VAL A 101 -1.81 1.17 8.04
C VAL A 101 -2.04 -0.28 8.45
N ARG A 102 -2.02 -1.20 7.48
CA ARG A 102 -2.25 -2.64 7.65
C ARG A 102 -1.00 -3.47 7.37
N ALA A 103 0.19 -2.94 7.65
CA ALA A 103 1.45 -3.61 7.37
C ALA A 103 1.53 -5.03 7.98
N ALA A 104 1.06 -5.22 9.21
CA ALA A 104 1.00 -6.55 9.85
C ALA A 104 0.05 -7.54 9.14
N GLY A 105 -0.97 -7.04 8.43
CA GLY A 105 -1.91 -7.79 7.60
C GLY A 105 -1.56 -7.75 6.12
N GLN A 106 -0.32 -7.43 5.76
CA GLN A 106 0.17 -7.37 4.38
C GLN A 106 -0.62 -6.39 3.49
N GLY A 107 -1.10 -5.29 4.09
CA GLY A 107 -1.87 -4.28 3.39
C GLY A 107 -3.35 -4.61 3.16
N ILE A 108 -3.84 -5.74 3.64
CA ILE A 108 -5.23 -6.16 3.43
C ILE A 108 -6.16 -5.37 4.36
N PRO A 109 -7.18 -4.65 3.79
CA PRO A 109 -8.13 -3.88 4.59
C PRO A 109 -9.03 -4.78 5.44
N VAL A 110 -9.43 -4.26 6.61
CA VAL A 110 -10.44 -4.90 7.45
C VAL A 110 -11.85 -4.38 7.08
N PRO A 111 -12.94 -5.04 7.52
CA PRO A 111 -14.30 -4.62 7.16
C PRO A 111 -14.65 -3.16 7.49
N ALA A 112 -14.07 -2.60 8.56
CA ALA A 112 -14.25 -1.19 8.90
C ALA A 112 -13.65 -0.25 7.85
N ASP A 113 -12.47 -0.58 7.30
CA ASP A 113 -11.82 0.20 6.25
C ASP A 113 -12.66 0.13 4.95
N VAL A 114 -13.18 -1.06 4.62
CA VAL A 114 -14.06 -1.27 3.46
C VAL A 114 -15.30 -0.38 3.57
N ALA A 115 -15.93 -0.31 4.73
CA ALA A 115 -17.12 0.52 4.95
C ALA A 115 -16.83 2.01 4.75
N VAL A 116 -15.66 2.51 5.17
CA VAL A 116 -15.24 3.90 4.98
C VAL A 116 -15.09 4.22 3.48
N VAL A 117 -14.35 3.37 2.75
CA VAL A 117 -14.13 3.55 1.31
C VAL A 117 -15.43 3.42 0.53
N GLN A 118 -16.31 2.46 0.89
CA GLN A 118 -17.63 2.31 0.29
C GLN A 118 -18.46 3.58 0.43
N SER A 119 -18.58 4.11 1.65
CA SER A 119 -19.34 5.34 1.91
C SER A 119 -18.78 6.54 1.15
N TYR A 120 -17.46 6.62 1.01
CA TYR A 120 -16.81 7.70 0.27
C TYR A 120 -17.11 7.64 -1.23
N ILE A 121 -17.09 6.44 -1.81
CA ILE A 121 -17.40 6.21 -3.22
C ILE A 121 -18.90 6.37 -3.49
N ASP A 122 -19.79 5.90 -2.60
CA ASP A 122 -21.24 6.02 -2.74
C ASP A 122 -21.70 7.47 -2.83
N ALA A 123 -21.03 8.39 -2.15
CA ALA A 123 -21.31 9.81 -2.24
C ALA A 123 -20.90 10.46 -3.58
N ARG A 124 -20.14 9.78 -4.43
CA ARG A 124 -19.53 10.31 -5.68
C ARG A 124 -19.91 9.56 -6.94
N ARG A 125 -20.29 8.29 -6.81
CA ARG A 125 -20.59 7.43 -7.95
C ARG A 125 -21.80 7.90 -8.74
N PRO A 126 -21.87 7.62 -10.04
CA PRO A 126 -23.08 7.78 -10.83
C PRO A 126 -24.26 7.01 -10.23
N VAL A 127 -25.47 7.57 -10.34
CA VAL A 127 -26.68 6.95 -9.77
C VAL A 127 -26.97 5.56 -10.36
N CYS A 128 -26.59 5.33 -11.61
CA CYS A 128 -26.83 4.06 -12.33
C CYS A 128 -25.75 2.99 -12.08
N ALA A 129 -24.64 3.31 -11.40
CA ALA A 129 -23.58 2.34 -11.13
C ALA A 129 -23.86 1.58 -9.82
N ASP A 130 -23.83 0.27 -9.88
CA ASP A 130 -23.83 -0.58 -8.68
C ASP A 130 -22.36 -0.87 -8.28
N VAL A 131 -21.92 -0.27 -7.17
CA VAL A 131 -20.51 -0.29 -6.76
C VAL A 131 -20.32 -1.11 -5.50
N LEU A 132 -19.47 -2.12 -5.60
CA LEU A 132 -19.03 -2.96 -4.49
C LEU A 132 -17.56 -2.64 -4.17
N VAL A 133 -17.30 -2.20 -2.95
CA VAL A 133 -15.93 -2.10 -2.43
C VAL A 133 -15.60 -3.35 -1.63
N ALA A 134 -14.46 -3.96 -1.87
CA ALA A 134 -14.03 -5.16 -1.18
C ALA A 134 -12.52 -5.21 -0.93
N ALA A 135 -12.11 -5.99 0.06
CA ALA A 135 -10.71 -6.35 0.25
C ALA A 135 -10.29 -7.40 -0.79
N PRO A 136 -9.08 -7.32 -1.36
CA PRO A 136 -8.54 -8.39 -2.17
C PRO A 136 -8.27 -9.63 -1.31
N ILE A 137 -8.27 -10.80 -1.92
CA ILE A 137 -7.88 -12.06 -1.29
C ILE A 137 -6.36 -12.17 -1.32
N ALA A 138 -5.73 -12.13 -0.15
CA ALA A 138 -4.28 -12.28 -0.05
C ALA A 138 -3.84 -13.71 -0.40
N VAL A 139 -2.95 -13.85 -1.36
CA VAL A 139 -2.34 -15.14 -1.71
C VAL A 139 -0.82 -15.02 -1.60
N PRO A 140 -0.19 -15.65 -0.60
CA PRO A 140 1.26 -15.58 -0.42
C PRO A 140 2.01 -16.10 -1.64
N LEU A 141 3.02 -15.36 -2.07
CA LEU A 141 3.98 -15.78 -3.08
C LEU A 141 5.22 -16.29 -2.35
N ASN A 142 5.35 -17.60 -2.26
CA ASN A 142 6.51 -18.23 -1.62
C ASN A 142 7.62 -18.48 -2.64
N LEU A 143 8.87 -18.30 -2.21
CA LEU A 143 10.04 -18.60 -3.01
C LEU A 143 10.82 -19.78 -2.41
N THR A 144 11.47 -20.56 -3.25
CA THR A 144 12.52 -21.53 -2.86
C THR A 144 13.78 -21.18 -3.64
N ILE A 145 14.82 -20.81 -2.93
CA ILE A 145 16.11 -20.36 -3.49
C ILE A 145 17.20 -21.33 -3.00
N SER A 146 18.00 -21.83 -3.94
CA SER A 146 19.16 -22.68 -3.64
C SER A 146 20.45 -21.99 -4.08
N GLY A 147 21.55 -22.39 -3.43
CA GLY A 147 22.89 -21.97 -3.85
C GLY A 147 23.19 -20.48 -3.70
N ILE A 148 22.46 -19.75 -2.85
CA ILE A 148 22.71 -18.32 -2.63
C ILE A 148 24.20 -18.08 -2.22
N GLN A 149 24.86 -17.15 -2.90
CA GLN A 149 26.25 -16.76 -2.63
C GLN A 149 26.35 -15.25 -2.43
N PRO A 150 27.06 -14.80 -1.36
CA PRO A 150 27.49 -15.58 -0.19
C PRO A 150 26.29 -16.01 0.67
N PRO A 151 26.37 -17.13 1.41
CA PRO A 151 25.23 -17.69 2.16
C PRO A 151 25.03 -16.99 3.53
N ASP A 152 25.24 -15.70 3.60
CA ASP A 152 25.16 -14.96 4.86
C ASP A 152 23.76 -14.32 5.09
N ALA A 153 23.52 -13.93 6.34
CA ALA A 153 22.24 -13.38 6.75
C ALA A 153 21.97 -11.99 6.13
N ALA A 154 23.03 -11.22 5.82
CA ALA A 154 22.87 -9.88 5.25
C ALA A 154 22.37 -9.98 3.80
N VAL A 155 22.93 -10.89 3.01
CA VAL A 155 22.48 -11.12 1.63
C VAL A 155 21.05 -11.67 1.62
N ARG A 156 20.71 -12.61 2.50
CA ARG A 156 19.33 -13.12 2.61
C ARG A 156 18.33 -12.01 2.95
N ALA A 157 18.68 -11.14 3.90
CA ALA A 157 17.85 -10.00 4.26
C ALA A 157 17.70 -9.00 3.10
N ALA A 158 18.75 -8.76 2.31
CA ALA A 158 18.67 -7.93 1.11
C ALA A 158 17.74 -8.54 0.05
N VAL A 159 17.85 -9.85 -0.20
CA VAL A 159 16.92 -10.56 -1.11
C VAL A 159 15.47 -10.48 -0.63
N GLU A 160 15.23 -10.64 0.68
CA GLU A 160 13.88 -10.50 1.25
C GLU A 160 13.31 -9.08 1.05
N ALA A 161 14.16 -8.06 1.17
CA ALA A 161 13.76 -6.66 0.97
C ALA A 161 13.41 -6.40 -0.51
N GLU A 162 14.25 -6.80 -1.45
CA GLU A 162 14.01 -6.64 -2.89
C GLU A 162 12.79 -7.43 -3.36
N PHE A 163 12.62 -8.64 -2.86
CA PHE A 163 11.43 -9.45 -3.14
C PHE A 163 10.15 -8.78 -2.64
N ARG A 164 10.17 -8.22 -1.43
CA ARG A 164 9.03 -7.50 -0.88
C ARG A 164 8.70 -6.25 -1.71
N ASP A 165 9.72 -5.48 -2.10
CA ASP A 165 9.57 -4.31 -2.94
C ASP A 165 8.96 -4.67 -4.31
N LEU A 166 9.49 -5.71 -4.96
CA LEU A 166 8.93 -6.21 -6.22
C LEU A 166 7.43 -6.53 -6.10
N VAL A 167 7.05 -7.28 -5.06
CA VAL A 167 5.64 -7.66 -4.86
C VAL A 167 4.78 -6.43 -4.62
N LEU A 168 5.21 -5.47 -3.80
CA LEU A 168 4.47 -4.22 -3.55
C LEU A 168 4.31 -3.39 -4.83
N ARG A 169 5.33 -3.35 -5.68
CA ARG A 169 5.34 -2.57 -6.92
C ARG A 169 4.50 -3.20 -8.04
N GLU A 170 4.55 -4.53 -8.20
CA GLU A 170 3.98 -5.21 -9.36
C GLU A 170 2.68 -5.97 -9.10
N ALA A 171 2.42 -6.35 -7.84
CA ALA A 171 1.23 -7.13 -7.54
C ALA A 171 -0.05 -6.31 -7.75
N ALA A 172 -0.94 -6.88 -8.53
CA ALA A 172 -2.29 -6.40 -8.74
C ALA A 172 -3.28 -7.57 -8.70
N PRO A 173 -4.53 -7.35 -8.28
CA PRO A 173 -5.57 -8.38 -8.39
C PRO A 173 -5.74 -8.84 -9.83
N GLY A 174 -5.71 -10.17 -10.04
CA GLY A 174 -5.71 -10.76 -11.39
C GLY A 174 -4.41 -10.58 -12.18
N GLY A 175 -3.39 -9.98 -11.57
CA GLY A 175 -2.10 -9.72 -12.22
C GLY A 175 -1.22 -10.95 -12.32
N THR A 176 -0.16 -10.81 -13.11
CA THR A 176 0.88 -11.82 -13.29
C THR A 176 2.23 -11.26 -12.88
N ILE A 177 2.90 -11.88 -11.93
CA ILE A 177 4.29 -11.61 -11.60
C ILE A 177 5.17 -12.50 -12.48
N LEU A 178 6.05 -11.86 -13.23
CA LEU A 178 6.91 -12.56 -14.18
C LEU A 178 8.08 -13.24 -13.46
N LEU A 179 8.41 -14.45 -13.90
CA LEU A 179 9.55 -15.21 -13.37
C LEU A 179 10.88 -14.45 -13.57
N SER A 180 11.02 -13.73 -14.68
CA SER A 180 12.19 -12.89 -14.96
C SER A 180 12.37 -11.78 -13.93
N HIS A 181 11.28 -11.13 -13.51
CA HIS A 181 11.33 -10.07 -12.51
C HIS A 181 11.65 -10.62 -11.11
N LEU A 182 11.16 -11.83 -10.78
CA LEU A 182 11.55 -12.50 -9.54
C LEU A 182 13.07 -12.80 -9.50
N ARG A 183 13.64 -13.28 -10.60
CA ARG A 183 15.08 -13.51 -10.72
C ARG A 183 15.87 -12.19 -10.66
N GLU A 184 15.38 -11.16 -11.34
CA GLU A 184 15.98 -9.83 -11.29
C GLU A 184 16.02 -9.30 -9.85
N ALA A 185 14.90 -9.38 -9.11
CA ALA A 185 14.84 -8.92 -7.73
C ALA A 185 15.84 -9.64 -6.81
N ILE A 186 16.09 -10.93 -7.04
CA ILE A 186 17.13 -11.65 -6.30
C ILE A 186 18.52 -11.18 -6.72
N SER A 187 18.77 -11.02 -8.02
CA SER A 187 20.10 -10.64 -8.56
C SER A 187 20.51 -9.20 -8.26
N VAL A 188 19.57 -8.28 -8.02
CA VAL A 188 19.91 -6.89 -7.65
C VAL A 188 20.12 -6.72 -6.14
N ALA A 189 19.84 -7.75 -5.36
CA ALA A 189 20.01 -7.70 -3.90
C ALA A 189 21.47 -7.43 -3.53
N ALA A 190 21.68 -6.51 -2.59
CA ALA A 190 23.01 -6.06 -2.24
C ALA A 190 23.90 -7.22 -1.71
N GLY A 191 25.02 -7.45 -2.39
CA GLY A 191 26.01 -8.47 -2.03
C GLY A 191 25.73 -9.86 -2.60
N GLU A 192 24.62 -10.08 -3.30
CA GLU A 192 24.35 -11.33 -4.00
C GLU A 192 25.26 -11.48 -5.21
N THR A 193 25.79 -12.68 -5.45
CA THR A 193 26.67 -12.99 -6.59
C THR A 193 26.22 -14.20 -7.40
N ASP A 194 25.45 -15.13 -6.81
CA ASP A 194 24.90 -16.30 -7.51
C ASP A 194 23.73 -16.90 -6.74
N HIS A 195 22.72 -17.39 -7.46
CA HIS A 195 21.57 -18.09 -6.92
C HIS A 195 20.85 -18.96 -7.96
N VAL A 196 20.06 -19.90 -7.48
CA VAL A 196 19.11 -20.66 -8.32
C VAL A 196 17.69 -20.51 -7.73
N LEU A 197 16.80 -19.85 -8.45
CA LEU A 197 15.38 -19.83 -8.10
C LEU A 197 14.74 -21.16 -8.51
N VAL A 198 14.43 -22.01 -7.52
CA VAL A 198 13.84 -23.34 -7.71
C VAL A 198 12.32 -23.24 -7.87
N SER A 199 11.67 -22.39 -7.06
CA SER A 199 10.22 -22.16 -7.11
C SER A 199 9.92 -20.69 -6.88
N PRO A 200 8.99 -20.11 -7.65
CA PRO A 200 8.20 -20.68 -8.75
C PRO A 200 9.06 -20.99 -9.99
N ALA A 201 8.65 -22.00 -10.79
CA ALA A 201 9.32 -22.36 -12.03
C ALA A 201 8.72 -21.66 -13.28
N ALA A 202 7.64 -20.92 -13.11
CA ALA A 202 6.93 -20.19 -14.18
C ALA A 202 6.35 -18.88 -13.63
N ASN A 203 5.81 -18.06 -14.52
CA ASN A 203 5.08 -16.86 -14.16
C ASN A 203 3.92 -17.19 -13.21
N VAL A 204 3.68 -16.30 -12.23
CA VAL A 204 2.64 -16.51 -11.21
C VAL A 204 1.46 -15.59 -11.52
N THR A 205 0.37 -16.18 -12.01
CA THR A 205 -0.88 -15.46 -12.31
C THR A 205 -1.90 -15.70 -11.20
N ARG A 206 -2.64 -14.65 -10.85
CA ARG A 206 -3.69 -14.66 -9.82
C ARG A 206 -5.09 -14.56 -10.43
N ALA A 207 -6.09 -15.06 -9.69
CA ALA A 207 -7.50 -14.82 -10.05
C ALA A 207 -7.87 -13.33 -9.86
N ALA A 208 -8.96 -12.88 -10.50
CA ALA A 208 -9.32 -11.47 -10.60
C ALA A 208 -9.42 -10.72 -9.25
N THR A 209 -9.73 -11.40 -8.16
CA THR A 209 -9.83 -10.82 -6.81
C THR A 209 -8.63 -11.16 -5.91
N GLU A 210 -7.71 -12.01 -6.38
CA GLU A 210 -6.53 -12.42 -5.63
C GLU A 210 -5.37 -11.45 -5.83
N LEU A 211 -4.75 -11.05 -4.73
CA LEU A 211 -3.56 -10.22 -4.69
C LEU A 211 -2.37 -11.04 -4.19
N SER A 212 -1.29 -11.06 -4.96
CA SER A 212 -0.02 -11.61 -4.45
C SER A 212 0.48 -10.75 -3.31
N VAL A 213 0.82 -11.40 -2.20
CA VAL A 213 1.48 -10.76 -1.05
C VAL A 213 2.81 -11.46 -0.79
N PRO A 214 3.80 -10.79 -0.17
CA PRO A 214 5.08 -11.42 0.15
C PRO A 214 4.87 -12.66 1.01
N GLY A 215 5.36 -13.79 0.55
CA GLY A 215 5.35 -15.06 1.27
C GLY A 215 6.69 -15.39 1.92
N ALA A 216 6.85 -16.64 2.34
CA ALA A 216 8.10 -17.13 2.92
C ALA A 216 9.14 -17.44 1.83
N ILE A 217 10.42 -17.19 2.15
CA ILE A 217 11.54 -17.67 1.35
C ILE A 217 12.16 -18.88 2.04
N THR A 218 12.20 -20.00 1.32
CA THR A 218 12.89 -21.23 1.77
C THR A 218 14.27 -21.29 1.14
N TRP A 219 15.29 -21.36 1.97
CA TRP A 219 16.69 -21.47 1.55
C TRP A 219 17.12 -22.92 1.57
N VAL A 220 17.61 -23.48 0.45
CA VAL A 220 18.04 -24.88 0.29
C VAL A 220 19.42 -25.00 -0.35
#